data_cd9f6a0f57c8df234a2ab8a36de5c86f
#
_entry.id   cd9f6a0f57c8df234a2ab8a36de5c86f
#
_cell.length_a   1.000
_cell.length_b   1.000
_cell.length_c   1.000
_cell.angle_alpha   90.00
_cell.angle_beta   90.00
_cell.angle_gamma   90.00
#
_symmetry.space_group_name_H-M   'P 1'
#
loop_
_entity.id
_entity.type
_entity.pdbx_description
1 polymer ?
#
loop_
_entity_poly.entity_id
_entity_poly.type
_entity_poly.pdbx_seq_one_letter_code
_entity_poly.pdbx_strand_id
1 'polypeptide(L)'
;TKTKTFIYKEPSTEDLIKKKDIENDKTKSGINKSISLAEEIKKDIDELNKAILEKKKIGWEEKEKTKNILKKQKELEKQIKNTQKKNSENLKNKEKLNSSILEKQKKLEELMNKVFDEEMKKLLKEMEEMMDKADKEKLKDLLEKLDKENTDLEKELDRELE
;
A
#
# COMPACT_ATOMS: atom_id res chain seq x y z
N THR A 1 -35.61 24.43 32.77
CA THR A 1 -35.16 24.12 31.40
C THR A 1 -33.75 24.68 31.21
N LYS A 2 -32.72 23.81 31.04
CA LYS A 2 -31.37 24.27 30.77
C LYS A 2 -31.17 24.29 29.28
N THR A 3 -31.07 25.45 28.66
CA THR A 3 -30.74 25.62 27.23
C THR A 3 -29.24 25.53 27.05
N LYS A 4 -28.76 24.60 26.23
CA LYS A 4 -27.36 24.56 25.79
C LYS A 4 -27.22 25.42 24.55
N THR A 5 -26.41 26.48 24.66
CA THR A 5 -26.07 27.32 23.51
C THR A 5 -24.85 26.71 22.82
N PHE A 6 -24.96 26.32 21.56
CA PHE A 6 -23.83 25.91 20.73
C PHE A 6 -23.39 27.12 19.90
N ILE A 7 -22.15 27.56 20.12
CA ILE A 7 -21.55 28.59 19.27
C ILE A 7 -20.86 27.88 18.09
N TYR A 8 -21.45 28.02 16.91
CA TYR A 8 -20.80 27.58 15.67
C TYR A 8 -19.88 28.72 15.20
N LYS A 9 -18.59 28.43 15.16
CA LYS A 9 -17.58 29.37 14.62
C LYS A 9 -17.11 28.81 13.27
N GLU A 10 -17.43 29.52 12.20
CA GLU A 10 -16.86 29.17 10.90
C GLU A 10 -15.34 29.25 10.94
N PRO A 11 -14.62 28.24 10.43
CA PRO A 11 -13.17 28.26 10.37
C PRO A 11 -12.70 29.40 9.44
N SER A 12 -11.67 30.12 9.85
CA SER A 12 -11.07 31.16 9.00
C SER A 12 -10.44 30.53 7.74
N THR A 13 -10.27 31.33 6.69
CA THR A 13 -9.57 30.88 5.46
C THR A 13 -8.17 30.37 5.78
N GLU A 14 -7.49 30.99 6.76
CA GLU A 14 -6.17 30.57 7.23
C GLU A 14 -6.19 29.20 7.93
N ASP A 15 -7.20 28.94 8.76
CA ASP A 15 -7.39 27.63 9.40
C ASP A 15 -7.68 26.53 8.36
N LEU A 16 -8.44 26.85 7.32
CA LEU A 16 -8.73 25.94 6.22
C LEU A 16 -7.48 25.60 5.39
N ILE A 17 -6.62 26.59 5.13
CA ILE A 17 -5.34 26.38 4.43
C ILE A 17 -4.41 25.52 5.29
N LYS A 18 -4.20 25.86 6.55
CA LYS A 18 -3.37 25.06 7.47
C LYS A 18 -3.85 23.61 7.58
N LYS A 19 -5.15 23.43 7.69
CA LYS A 19 -5.74 22.08 7.71
C LYS A 19 -5.46 21.32 6.44
N LYS A 20 -5.54 21.96 5.27
CA LYS A 20 -5.24 21.38 3.97
C LYS A 20 -3.77 20.94 3.87
N ASP A 21 -2.85 21.77 4.33
CA ASP A 21 -1.42 21.46 4.28
C ASP A 21 -1.09 20.26 5.17
N ILE A 22 -1.63 20.21 6.39
CA ILE A 22 -1.48 19.06 7.29
C ILE A 22 -2.06 17.77 6.67
N GLU A 23 -3.18 17.84 5.96
CA GLU A 23 -3.82 16.69 5.32
C GLU A 23 -3.00 16.20 4.11
N ASN A 24 -2.45 17.10 3.31
CA ASN A 24 -1.55 16.78 2.21
C ASN A 24 -0.26 16.11 2.72
N ASP A 25 0.33 16.64 3.79
CA ASP A 25 1.53 16.07 4.40
C ASP A 25 1.29 14.66 4.94
N LYS A 26 0.11 14.41 5.53
CA LYS A 26 -0.27 13.06 5.98
C LYS A 26 -0.42 12.08 4.81
N THR A 27 -0.97 12.52 3.68
CA THR A 27 -1.10 11.70 2.47
C THR A 27 0.27 11.39 1.88
N LYS A 28 1.14 12.40 1.71
CA LYS A 28 2.52 12.20 1.26
C LYS A 28 3.30 11.27 2.19
N SER A 29 3.18 11.46 3.50
CA SER A 29 3.79 10.55 4.48
C SER A 29 3.27 9.12 4.37
N GLY A 30 1.97 8.94 4.08
CA GLY A 30 1.37 7.64 3.85
C GLY A 30 1.92 6.94 2.61
N ILE A 31 2.09 7.68 1.50
CA ILE A 31 2.67 7.18 0.25
C ILE A 31 4.13 6.79 0.47
N ASN A 32 4.95 7.67 1.07
CA ASN A 32 6.36 7.39 1.36
C ASN A 32 6.55 6.13 2.21
N LYS A 33 5.70 5.92 3.23
CA LYS A 33 5.72 4.68 4.03
C LYS A 33 5.37 3.44 3.20
N SER A 34 4.46 3.57 2.25
CA SER A 34 4.10 2.47 1.36
C SER A 34 5.24 2.12 0.42
N ILE A 35 5.94 3.12 -0.13
CA ILE A 35 7.15 2.92 -0.95
C ILE A 35 8.23 2.20 -0.14
N SER A 36 8.58 2.72 1.05
CA SER A 36 9.59 2.08 1.90
C SER A 36 9.24 0.62 2.23
N LEU A 37 7.98 0.32 2.46
CA LEU A 37 7.54 -1.05 2.76
C LEU A 37 7.61 -1.95 1.51
N ALA A 38 7.30 -1.42 0.31
CA ALA A 38 7.46 -2.14 -0.95
C ALA A 38 8.94 -2.46 -1.22
N GLU A 39 9.86 -1.51 -1.00
CA GLU A 39 11.30 -1.71 -1.10
C GLU A 39 11.82 -2.78 -0.11
N GLU A 40 11.32 -2.79 1.12
CA GLU A 40 11.67 -3.83 2.09
C GLU A 40 11.21 -5.21 1.65
N ILE A 41 9.98 -5.32 1.13
CA ILE A 41 9.44 -6.59 0.60
C ILE A 41 10.31 -7.07 -0.55
N LYS A 42 10.73 -6.20 -1.46
CA LYS A 42 11.62 -6.53 -2.57
C LYS A 42 12.95 -7.08 -2.09
N LYS A 43 13.58 -6.46 -1.09
CA LYS A 43 14.83 -6.97 -0.48
C LYS A 43 14.62 -8.36 0.13
N ASP A 44 13.52 -8.56 0.87
CA ASP A 44 13.21 -9.86 1.46
C ASP A 44 12.98 -10.93 0.38
N ILE A 45 12.35 -10.58 -0.75
CA ILE A 45 12.16 -11.48 -1.90
C ILE A 45 13.51 -11.87 -2.52
N ASP A 46 14.40 -10.90 -2.75
CA ASP A 46 15.73 -11.14 -3.30
C ASP A 46 16.57 -12.06 -2.39
N GLU A 47 16.52 -11.84 -1.06
CA GLU A 47 17.20 -12.69 -0.09
C GLU A 47 16.62 -14.11 -0.07
N LEU A 48 15.30 -14.24 -0.12
CA LEU A 48 14.64 -15.53 -0.17
C LEU A 48 14.94 -16.26 -1.47
N ASN A 49 14.93 -15.59 -2.61
CA ASN A 49 15.27 -16.18 -3.90
C ASN A 49 16.70 -16.74 -3.91
N LYS A 50 17.67 -15.99 -3.37
CA LYS A 50 19.06 -16.47 -3.20
C LYS A 50 19.11 -17.73 -2.33
N ALA A 51 18.45 -17.70 -1.17
CA ALA A 51 18.42 -18.84 -0.24
C ALA A 51 17.77 -20.08 -0.88
N ILE A 52 16.70 -19.90 -1.67
CA ILE A 52 16.02 -20.98 -2.40
C ILE A 52 16.95 -21.57 -3.50
N LEU A 53 17.74 -20.75 -4.20
CA LEU A 53 18.66 -21.22 -5.24
C LEU A 53 19.78 -22.12 -4.66
N GLU A 54 20.29 -21.78 -3.49
CA GLU A 54 21.39 -22.49 -2.84
C GLU A 54 20.96 -23.83 -2.22
N LYS A 55 19.71 -23.99 -1.87
CA LYS A 55 19.18 -25.18 -1.16
C LYS A 55 18.44 -26.13 -2.10
N LYS A 56 18.59 -27.44 -1.88
CA LYS A 56 17.86 -28.46 -2.65
C LYS A 56 16.37 -28.54 -2.30
N LYS A 57 15.99 -28.14 -1.10
CA LYS A 57 14.60 -28.17 -0.59
C LYS A 57 14.32 -26.96 0.25
N ILE A 58 13.08 -26.52 0.26
CA ILE A 58 12.57 -25.47 1.15
C ILE A 58 12.55 -26.02 2.58
N GLY A 59 13.30 -25.35 3.46
CA GLY A 59 13.37 -25.65 4.87
C GLY A 59 12.46 -24.75 5.71
N TRP A 60 12.58 -24.87 7.02
CA TRP A 60 11.83 -24.05 7.96
C TRP A 60 12.17 -22.55 7.83
N GLU A 61 13.43 -22.24 7.61
CA GLU A 61 13.91 -20.85 7.48
C GLU A 61 13.28 -20.14 6.27
N GLU A 62 13.24 -20.79 5.10
CA GLU A 62 12.62 -20.26 3.89
C GLU A 62 11.11 -20.08 4.08
N LYS A 63 10.47 -21.01 4.79
CA LYS A 63 9.05 -20.88 5.14
C LYS A 63 8.77 -19.67 6.04
N GLU A 64 9.61 -19.42 7.05
CA GLU A 64 9.48 -18.23 7.90
C GLU A 64 9.73 -16.93 7.14
N LYS A 65 10.74 -16.89 6.25
CA LYS A 65 10.97 -15.72 5.38
C LYS A 65 9.76 -15.48 4.47
N THR A 66 9.19 -16.52 3.87
CA THR A 66 7.97 -16.40 3.06
C THR A 66 6.81 -15.83 3.86
N LYS A 67 6.57 -16.32 5.09
CA LYS A 67 5.54 -15.79 5.98
C LYS A 67 5.75 -14.31 6.31
N ASN A 68 7.00 -13.90 6.51
CA ASN A 68 7.32 -12.50 6.77
C ASN A 68 7.01 -11.62 5.56
N ILE A 69 7.35 -12.06 4.34
CA ILE A 69 7.00 -11.36 3.09
C ILE A 69 5.47 -11.21 2.99
N LEU A 70 4.72 -12.30 3.18
CA LEU A 70 3.26 -12.28 3.13
C LEU A 70 2.65 -11.35 4.20
N LYS A 71 3.23 -11.31 5.39
CA LYS A 71 2.80 -10.40 6.45
C LYS A 71 3.06 -8.94 6.10
N LYS A 72 4.25 -8.61 5.59
CA LYS A 72 4.59 -7.25 5.11
C LYS A 72 3.69 -6.84 3.95
N GLN A 73 3.35 -7.76 3.04
CA GLN A 73 2.43 -7.48 1.93
C GLN A 73 1.02 -7.11 2.43
N LYS A 74 0.49 -7.83 3.43
CA LYS A 74 -0.78 -7.50 4.08
C LYS A 74 -0.72 -6.13 4.81
N GLU A 75 0.44 -5.80 5.37
CA GLU A 75 0.67 -4.48 6.00
C GLU A 75 0.73 -3.35 4.97
N LEU A 76 1.41 -3.56 3.84
CA LEU A 76 1.44 -2.64 2.70
C LEU A 76 0.02 -2.37 2.20
N GLU A 77 -0.78 -3.41 1.99
CA GLU A 77 -2.19 -3.30 1.61
C GLU A 77 -2.97 -2.41 2.59
N LYS A 78 -2.82 -2.67 3.89
CA LYS A 78 -3.49 -1.90 4.93
C LYS A 78 -3.04 -0.44 4.94
N GLN A 79 -1.74 -0.19 4.77
CA GLN A 79 -1.18 1.16 4.73
C GLN A 79 -1.73 1.95 3.55
N ILE A 80 -1.78 1.37 2.37
CA ILE A 80 -2.32 1.98 1.15
C ILE A 80 -3.82 2.28 1.33
N LYS A 81 -4.63 1.31 1.79
CA LYS A 81 -6.06 1.53 2.06
C LYS A 81 -6.30 2.66 3.06
N ASN A 82 -5.49 2.77 4.10
CA ASN A 82 -5.60 3.85 5.08
C ASN A 82 -5.26 5.22 4.47
N THR A 83 -4.23 5.28 3.61
CA THR A 83 -3.84 6.50 2.90
C THR A 83 -4.94 6.93 1.94
N GLN A 84 -5.51 6.01 1.18
CA GLN A 84 -6.64 6.23 0.28
C GLN A 84 -7.86 6.77 1.03
N LYS A 85 -8.25 6.11 2.13
CA LYS A 85 -9.41 6.53 2.92
C LYS A 85 -9.24 7.97 3.41
N LYS A 86 -8.07 8.31 3.96
CA LYS A 86 -7.77 9.68 4.40
C LYS A 86 -7.84 10.68 3.24
N ASN A 87 -7.30 10.33 2.08
CA ASN A 87 -7.35 11.16 0.89
C ASN A 87 -8.78 11.38 0.42
N SER A 88 -9.61 10.34 0.35
CA SER A 88 -11.02 10.44 -0.07
C SER A 88 -11.90 11.22 0.93
N GLU A 89 -11.65 11.11 2.24
CA GLU A 89 -12.33 11.90 3.26
C GLU A 89 -12.03 13.39 3.13
N ASN A 90 -10.78 13.73 2.79
CA ASN A 90 -10.36 15.10 2.52
C ASN A 90 -11.06 15.71 1.32
N LEU A 91 -11.43 14.88 0.33
CA LEU A 91 -12.12 15.31 -0.89
C LEU A 91 -13.59 15.61 -0.70
N LYS A 92 -14.29 14.80 0.07
CA LYS A 92 -15.73 15.00 0.35
C LYS A 92 -16.03 16.33 1.03
N ASN A 93 -15.01 16.92 1.67
CA ASN A 93 -15.12 18.21 2.34
C ASN A 93 -14.83 19.42 1.44
N LYS A 94 -14.63 19.23 0.12
CA LYS A 94 -14.22 20.29 -0.81
C LYS A 94 -15.17 20.38 -2.00
N GLU A 95 -16.17 21.22 -1.91
CA GLU A 95 -17.13 21.49 -3.01
C GLU A 95 -16.56 22.21 -4.25
N LYS A 96 -15.28 22.66 -4.21
CA LYS A 96 -14.64 23.38 -5.33
C LYS A 96 -13.20 22.87 -5.53
N LEU A 97 -13.05 21.70 -6.12
CA LEU A 97 -11.75 21.17 -6.49
C LEU A 97 -11.43 21.46 -7.96
N ASN A 98 -10.19 21.88 -8.20
CA ASN A 98 -9.62 22.02 -9.52
C ASN A 98 -9.63 20.64 -10.22
N SER A 99 -10.04 20.57 -11.49
CA SER A 99 -10.17 19.32 -12.27
C SER A 99 -8.91 18.46 -12.26
N SER A 100 -7.73 19.08 -12.25
CA SER A 100 -6.42 18.43 -12.19
C SER A 100 -6.21 17.61 -10.90
N ILE A 101 -6.67 18.12 -9.76
CA ILE A 101 -6.58 17.42 -8.47
C ILE A 101 -7.51 16.21 -8.45
N LEU A 102 -8.70 16.35 -9.04
CA LEU A 102 -9.69 15.27 -9.13
C LEU A 102 -9.18 14.13 -10.02
N GLU A 103 -8.46 14.44 -11.12
CA GLU A 103 -7.85 13.44 -11.99
C GLU A 103 -6.72 12.67 -11.30
N LYS A 104 -5.81 13.36 -10.62
CA LYS A 104 -4.74 12.71 -9.84
C LYS A 104 -5.30 11.75 -8.78
N GLN A 105 -6.39 12.13 -8.15
CA GLN A 105 -7.03 11.32 -7.12
C GLN A 105 -7.76 10.11 -7.68
N LYS A 106 -8.43 10.24 -8.83
CA LYS A 106 -9.01 9.09 -9.54
C LYS A 106 -7.92 8.10 -9.95
N LYS A 107 -6.79 8.59 -10.45
CA LYS A 107 -5.64 7.73 -10.78
C LYS A 107 -5.12 6.98 -9.56
N LEU A 108 -4.95 7.66 -8.42
CA LEU A 108 -4.52 7.02 -7.18
C LEU A 108 -5.54 5.94 -6.74
N GLU A 109 -6.84 6.19 -6.87
CA GLU A 109 -7.89 5.22 -6.55
C GLU A 109 -7.88 4.02 -7.50
N GLU A 110 -7.73 4.24 -8.81
CA GLU A 110 -7.62 3.19 -9.82
C GLU A 110 -6.37 2.32 -9.59
N LEU A 111 -5.26 2.94 -9.26
CA LEU A 111 -3.99 2.31 -8.96
C LEU A 111 -4.09 1.40 -7.74
N MET A 112 -4.68 1.92 -6.67
CA MET A 112 -4.91 1.19 -5.44
C MET A 112 -5.86 0.01 -5.61
N ASN A 113 -6.86 0.13 -6.50
CA ASN A 113 -7.76 -0.97 -6.83
C ASN A 113 -7.06 -2.07 -7.63
N LYS A 114 -6.10 -1.71 -8.51
CA LYS A 114 -5.29 -2.70 -9.27
C LYS A 114 -4.34 -3.49 -8.39
N VAL A 115 -3.69 -2.83 -7.45
CA VAL A 115 -2.69 -3.46 -6.56
C VAL A 115 -3.29 -4.52 -5.64
N PHE A 116 -4.58 -4.41 -5.32
CA PHE A 116 -5.27 -5.34 -4.40
C PHE A 116 -6.46 -6.02 -5.07
N ASP A 117 -6.33 -6.29 -6.35
CA ASP A 117 -7.32 -7.04 -7.10
C ASP A 117 -7.35 -8.53 -6.65
N GLU A 118 -8.23 -9.29 -7.26
CA GLU A 118 -8.37 -10.72 -6.98
C GLU A 118 -7.13 -11.52 -7.39
N GLU A 119 -6.32 -11.00 -8.33
CA GLU A 119 -5.07 -11.64 -8.78
C GLU A 119 -4.00 -11.61 -7.70
N MET A 120 -3.80 -10.46 -7.04
CA MET A 120 -2.88 -10.35 -5.90
C MET A 120 -3.30 -11.26 -4.74
N LYS A 121 -4.58 -11.28 -4.39
CA LYS A 121 -5.10 -12.16 -3.33
C LYS A 121 -4.87 -13.63 -3.67
N LYS A 122 -5.08 -14.01 -4.92
CA LYS A 122 -4.83 -15.37 -5.41
C LYS A 122 -3.36 -15.71 -5.35
N LEU A 123 -2.48 -14.81 -5.79
CA LEU A 123 -1.03 -14.95 -5.72
C LEU A 123 -0.56 -15.22 -4.28
N LEU A 124 -0.99 -14.41 -3.31
CA LEU A 124 -0.61 -14.58 -1.91
C LEU A 124 -1.10 -15.91 -1.33
N LYS A 125 -2.30 -16.35 -1.69
CA LYS A 125 -2.86 -17.64 -1.27
C LYS A 125 -2.08 -18.79 -1.88
N GLU A 126 -1.75 -18.74 -3.17
CA GLU A 126 -0.93 -19.76 -3.85
C GLU A 126 0.47 -19.84 -3.22
N MET A 127 1.06 -18.70 -2.80
CA MET A 127 2.34 -18.70 -2.08
C MET A 127 2.24 -19.43 -0.74
N GLU A 128 1.18 -19.20 0.04
CA GLU A 128 0.93 -19.92 1.29
C GLU A 128 0.83 -21.46 1.03
N GLU A 129 0.09 -21.87 0.01
CA GLU A 129 -0.08 -23.28 -0.35
C GLU A 129 1.24 -23.94 -0.83
N MET A 130 2.03 -23.23 -1.67
CA MET A 130 3.29 -23.76 -2.20
C MET A 130 4.37 -23.86 -1.12
N MET A 131 4.35 -22.95 -0.15
CA MET A 131 5.21 -23.03 1.04
C MET A 131 4.94 -24.29 1.85
N ASP A 132 3.67 -24.68 2.02
CA ASP A 132 3.31 -25.89 2.77
C ASP A 132 3.69 -27.17 2.00
N LYS A 133 3.52 -27.17 0.67
CA LYS A 133 3.91 -28.28 -0.22
C LYS A 133 5.42 -28.38 -0.46
N ALA A 134 6.20 -27.39 -0.01
CA ALA A 134 7.64 -27.27 -0.26
C ALA A 134 8.02 -27.31 -1.75
N ASP A 135 7.14 -26.80 -2.62
CA ASP A 135 7.34 -26.70 -4.06
C ASP A 135 8.22 -25.48 -4.38
N LYS A 136 9.52 -25.76 -4.55
CA LYS A 136 10.56 -24.74 -4.74
C LYS A 136 10.38 -23.94 -6.04
N GLU A 137 10.09 -24.61 -7.15
CA GLU A 137 10.00 -23.95 -8.46
C GLU A 137 8.78 -23.02 -8.50
N LYS A 138 7.63 -23.53 -8.08
CA LYS A 138 6.42 -22.70 -8.03
C LYS A 138 6.52 -21.54 -7.06
N LEU A 139 7.15 -21.76 -5.90
CA LEU A 139 7.35 -20.65 -4.95
C LEU A 139 8.24 -19.56 -5.55
N LYS A 140 9.28 -19.93 -6.29
CA LYS A 140 10.13 -18.97 -7.00
C LYS A 140 9.35 -18.18 -8.04
N ASP A 141 8.56 -18.85 -8.89
CA ASP A 141 7.74 -18.18 -9.91
C ASP A 141 6.73 -17.19 -9.28
N LEU A 142 6.15 -17.55 -8.13
CA LEU A 142 5.24 -16.68 -7.40
C LEU A 142 5.95 -15.49 -6.77
N LEU A 143 7.17 -15.67 -6.26
CA LEU A 143 8.00 -14.58 -5.73
C LEU A 143 8.40 -13.59 -6.84
N GLU A 144 8.76 -14.08 -8.03
CA GLU A 144 9.08 -13.22 -9.18
C GLU A 144 7.86 -12.39 -9.62
N LYS A 145 6.67 -12.98 -9.60
CA LYS A 145 5.42 -12.25 -9.89
C LYS A 145 5.16 -11.16 -8.82
N LEU A 146 5.32 -11.50 -7.54
CA LEU A 146 5.11 -10.56 -6.45
C LEU A 146 6.11 -9.41 -6.51
N ASP A 147 7.38 -9.68 -6.83
CA ASP A 147 8.41 -8.65 -7.00
C ASP A 147 8.06 -7.69 -8.14
N LYS A 148 7.59 -8.21 -9.27
CA LYS A 148 7.15 -7.40 -10.39
C LYS A 148 5.98 -6.49 -10.01
N GLU A 149 4.95 -7.03 -9.37
CA GLU A 149 3.79 -6.25 -8.92
C GLU A 149 4.19 -5.14 -7.94
N ASN A 150 5.08 -5.45 -6.99
CA ASN A 150 5.57 -4.46 -6.03
C ASN A 150 6.46 -3.40 -6.70
N THR A 151 7.27 -3.77 -7.71
CA THR A 151 8.09 -2.82 -8.47
C THR A 151 7.21 -1.87 -9.29
N ASP A 152 6.16 -2.36 -9.90
CA ASP A 152 5.24 -1.53 -10.67
C ASP A 152 4.43 -0.61 -9.73
N LEU A 153 4.02 -1.11 -8.57
CA LEU A 153 3.40 -0.30 -7.51
C LEU A 153 4.31 0.83 -7.02
N GLU A 154 5.57 0.53 -6.73
CA GLU A 154 6.58 1.51 -6.28
C GLU A 154 6.70 2.66 -7.28
N LYS A 155 6.90 2.35 -8.56
CA LYS A 155 7.01 3.35 -9.64
C LYS A 155 5.78 4.25 -9.74
N GLU A 156 4.62 3.67 -9.54
CA GLU A 156 3.37 4.41 -9.62
C GLU A 156 3.17 5.31 -8.40
N LEU A 157 3.52 4.83 -7.21
CA LEU A 157 3.48 5.64 -5.99
C LEU A 157 4.47 6.81 -6.06
N ASP A 158 5.65 6.62 -6.64
CA ASP A 158 6.63 7.69 -6.86
C ASP A 158 6.09 8.77 -7.80
N ARG A 159 5.41 8.39 -8.88
CA ARG A 159 4.77 9.35 -9.79
C ARG A 159 3.67 10.18 -9.14
N GLU A 160 3.01 9.64 -8.12
CA GLU A 160 1.98 10.38 -7.37
C GLU A 160 2.58 11.37 -6.35
N LEU A 161 3.86 11.21 -5.99
CA LEU A 161 4.57 12.16 -5.13
C LEU A 161 5.05 13.41 -5.88
N GLU A 162 5.26 13.34 -7.20
CA GLU A 162 5.65 14.47 -8.07
C GLU A 162 4.45 15.40 -8.33
#